data_b2858b391995914b756a5b8303f29a7a
#
_entry.id   b2858b391995914b756a5b8303f29a7a
#
_cell.length_a   1.000
_cell.length_b   1.000
_cell.length_c   1.000
_cell.angle_alpha   90.00
_cell.angle_beta   90.00
_cell.angle_gamma   90.00
#
_symmetry.space_group_name_H-M   'P 1'
#
loop_
_entity.id
_entity.type
_entity.pdbx_description
1 polymer ?
#
loop_
_entity_poly.entity_id
_entity_poly.type
_entity_poly.pdbx_seq_one_letter_code
_entity_poly.pdbx_strand_id
1 'polypeptide(L)'
;MCSSDLFVCGSMTELFSKDKANASFREGKVVFFAGGTGHPYFSTDTGIALRAIEMEADCILLAKAIDGVYDSDPKLNPEAKKYDTISIQEVIDKQLAVVDLTASIMCMEHKMPMAVFSLNEPGGIANAMQGRINGTIVTA
;
A
#
# COMPACT_ATOMS: atom_id res chain seq x y z
N MET A 1 -9.35 -16.11 -2.83
CA MET A 1 -8.39 -16.92 -2.05
C MET A 1 -7.81 -16.02 -0.99
N CYS A 2 -7.70 -16.47 0.24
CA CYS A 2 -7.07 -15.71 1.32
C CYS A 2 -5.79 -16.44 1.72
N SER A 3 -4.65 -15.76 1.80
CA SER A 3 -3.41 -16.36 2.26
C SER A 3 -2.80 -15.58 3.41
N SER A 4 -2.04 -16.26 4.27
CA SER A 4 -1.38 -15.69 5.43
C SER A 4 0.09 -16.07 5.42
N ASP A 5 0.94 -15.13 5.79
CA ASP A 5 2.38 -15.35 5.80
C ASP A 5 2.89 -16.15 6.98
N LEU A 6 2.15 -16.12 8.08
CA LEU A 6 2.63 -16.66 9.35
C LEU A 6 2.15 -18.03 9.67
N PHE A 7 0.89 -18.27 9.47
CA PHE A 7 0.27 -19.53 9.86
C PHE A 7 -1.04 -19.73 9.10
N VAL A 8 -1.39 -20.99 8.95
CA VAL A 8 -2.65 -21.36 8.35
C VAL A 8 -3.76 -21.20 9.39
N CYS A 9 -4.79 -20.40 9.09
CA CYS A 9 -5.98 -20.29 9.92
C CYS A 9 -7.01 -21.35 9.53
N GLY A 10 -6.76 -22.58 9.92
CA GLY A 10 -7.64 -23.70 9.62
C GLY A 10 -7.92 -23.86 8.11
N SER A 11 -9.20 -23.90 7.73
CA SER A 11 -9.61 -23.99 6.33
C SER A 11 -9.78 -22.65 5.62
N MET A 12 -9.56 -21.53 6.31
CA MET A 12 -9.82 -20.18 5.77
C MET A 12 -8.64 -19.59 5.00
N THR A 13 -7.40 -19.98 5.35
CA THR A 13 -6.19 -19.43 4.73
C THR A 13 -5.22 -20.53 4.36
N GLU A 14 -4.40 -20.25 3.33
CA GLU A 14 -3.24 -21.06 2.97
C GLU A 14 -1.96 -20.30 3.33
N LEU A 15 -0.87 -21.04 3.55
CA LEU A 15 0.43 -20.42 3.69
C LEU A 15 0.79 -19.69 2.39
N PHE A 16 1.39 -18.50 2.51
CA PHE A 16 1.80 -17.71 1.35
C PHE A 16 2.73 -18.51 0.43
N SER A 17 2.44 -18.41 -0.84
CA SER A 17 3.27 -18.95 -1.91
C SER A 17 3.10 -18.07 -3.14
N LYS A 18 4.23 -17.50 -3.64
CA LYS A 18 4.23 -16.66 -4.86
C LYS A 18 3.62 -17.43 -6.05
N ASP A 19 4.00 -18.70 -6.22
CA ASP A 19 3.53 -19.53 -7.34
C ASP A 19 2.03 -19.76 -7.30
N LYS A 20 1.47 -20.05 -6.11
CA LYS A 20 0.01 -20.22 -5.94
C LYS A 20 -0.75 -18.92 -6.17
N ALA A 21 -0.24 -17.80 -5.66
CA ALA A 21 -0.84 -16.50 -5.88
C ALA A 21 -0.84 -16.13 -7.36
N ASN A 22 0.29 -16.32 -8.06
CA ASN A 22 0.41 -16.08 -9.49
C ASN A 22 -0.50 -17.00 -10.32
N ALA A 23 -0.66 -18.27 -9.92
CA ALA A 23 -1.62 -19.16 -10.57
C ALA A 23 -3.05 -18.63 -10.44
N SER A 24 -3.42 -18.14 -9.25
CA SER A 24 -4.73 -17.53 -9.02
C SER A 24 -4.96 -16.26 -9.83
N PHE A 25 -3.96 -15.41 -9.97
CA PHE A 25 -4.03 -14.21 -10.83
C PHE A 25 -4.24 -14.58 -12.30
N ARG A 26 -3.52 -15.58 -12.80
CA ARG A 26 -3.72 -16.09 -14.19
C ARG A 26 -5.12 -16.63 -14.45
N GLU A 27 -5.81 -17.10 -13.40
CA GLU A 27 -7.21 -17.53 -13.46
C GLU A 27 -8.20 -16.36 -13.28
N GLY A 28 -7.73 -15.13 -13.20
CA GLY A 28 -8.57 -13.94 -13.00
C GLY A 28 -9.17 -13.80 -11.60
N LYS A 29 -8.57 -14.46 -10.59
CA LYS A 29 -9.03 -14.40 -9.20
C LYS A 29 -8.46 -13.21 -8.46
N VAL A 30 -9.22 -12.70 -7.50
CA VAL A 30 -8.73 -11.75 -6.48
C VAL A 30 -8.09 -12.57 -5.36
N VAL A 31 -6.87 -12.19 -4.97
CA VAL A 31 -6.13 -12.84 -3.89
C VAL A 31 -6.02 -11.88 -2.71
N PHE A 32 -6.40 -12.35 -1.53
CA PHE A 32 -6.27 -11.60 -0.28
C PHE A 32 -5.04 -12.09 0.48
N PHE A 33 -4.15 -11.17 0.82
CA PHE A 33 -3.01 -11.42 1.69
C PHE A 33 -3.35 -10.92 3.09
N ALA A 34 -3.12 -11.75 4.11
CA ALA A 34 -3.43 -11.43 5.50
C ALA A 34 -2.30 -11.89 6.42
N GLY A 35 -2.13 -11.24 7.57
CA GLY A 35 -1.14 -11.60 8.58
C GLY A 35 0.17 -10.79 8.54
N GLY A 36 0.29 -9.82 7.62
CA GLY A 36 1.46 -8.94 7.53
C GLY A 36 2.74 -9.69 7.17
N THR A 37 3.89 -9.29 7.73
CA THR A 37 5.18 -9.97 7.55
C THR A 37 5.35 -11.15 8.48
N GLY A 38 4.59 -11.18 9.56
CA GLY A 38 4.74 -12.18 10.58
C GLY A 38 5.89 -11.99 11.55
N HIS A 39 6.60 -10.92 11.41
CA HIS A 39 7.73 -10.61 12.26
C HIS A 39 7.45 -9.39 13.14
N PRO A 40 7.90 -9.40 14.43
CA PRO A 40 7.80 -8.22 15.27
C PRO A 40 8.62 -7.07 14.66
N TYR A 41 8.24 -5.85 15.02
CA TYR A 41 8.87 -4.59 14.57
C TYR A 41 8.60 -4.18 13.12
N PHE A 42 7.92 -4.99 12.32
CA PHE A 42 7.48 -4.60 10.98
C PHE A 42 5.99 -4.22 10.97
N SER A 43 5.69 -3.11 10.32
CA SER A 43 4.32 -2.64 10.17
C SER A 43 3.57 -3.37 9.05
N THR A 44 2.25 -3.13 8.98
CA THR A 44 1.43 -3.59 7.85
C THR A 44 1.83 -2.90 6.55
N ASP A 45 2.32 -1.66 6.59
CA ASP A 45 2.80 -0.92 5.41
C ASP A 45 4.03 -1.62 4.81
N THR A 46 4.98 -2.06 5.66
CA THR A 46 6.10 -2.91 5.22
C THR A 46 5.61 -4.22 4.61
N GLY A 47 4.59 -4.84 5.21
CA GLY A 47 3.99 -6.07 4.67
C GLY A 47 3.37 -5.88 3.28
N ILE A 48 2.67 -4.75 3.07
CA ILE A 48 2.09 -4.39 1.77
C ILE A 48 3.20 -4.20 0.73
N ALA A 49 4.24 -3.41 1.04
CA ALA A 49 5.35 -3.16 0.13
C ALA A 49 6.05 -4.47 -0.26
N LEU A 50 6.35 -5.33 0.72
CA LEU A 50 6.96 -6.64 0.48
C LEU A 50 6.13 -7.50 -0.47
N ARG A 51 4.82 -7.63 -0.22
CA ARG A 51 3.94 -8.44 -1.08
C ARG A 51 3.79 -7.85 -2.47
N ALA A 52 3.65 -6.53 -2.59
CA ALA A 52 3.55 -5.88 -3.90
C ALA A 52 4.81 -6.13 -4.75
N ILE A 53 5.99 -6.00 -4.16
CA ILE A 53 7.27 -6.24 -4.84
C ILE A 53 7.42 -7.72 -5.22
N GLU A 54 7.16 -8.66 -4.30
CA GLU A 54 7.23 -10.09 -4.59
C GLU A 54 6.27 -10.54 -5.68
N MET A 55 5.09 -9.96 -5.72
CA MET A 55 4.06 -10.26 -6.72
C MET A 55 4.25 -9.49 -8.01
N GLU A 56 5.27 -8.63 -8.11
CA GLU A 56 5.56 -7.81 -9.28
C GLU A 56 4.35 -6.95 -9.68
N ALA A 57 3.70 -6.33 -8.66
CA ALA A 57 2.57 -5.45 -8.89
C ALA A 57 2.98 -4.17 -9.61
N ASP A 58 2.08 -3.59 -10.39
CA ASP A 58 2.33 -2.34 -11.12
C ASP A 58 2.31 -1.11 -10.20
N CYS A 59 1.54 -1.16 -9.12
CA CYS A 59 1.43 -0.08 -8.13
C CYS A 59 0.80 -0.57 -6.82
N ILE A 60 0.92 0.27 -5.79
CA ILE A 60 0.23 0.07 -4.50
C ILE A 60 -0.85 1.13 -4.34
N LEU A 61 -2.08 0.72 -4.08
CA LEU A 61 -3.22 1.58 -3.77
C LEU A 61 -3.47 1.59 -2.27
N LEU A 62 -3.13 2.70 -1.60
CA LEU A 62 -3.24 2.86 -0.14
C LEU A 62 -4.53 3.61 0.23
N ALA A 63 -5.57 2.86 0.58
CA ALA A 63 -6.80 3.42 1.14
C ALA A 63 -6.59 3.68 2.64
N LYS A 64 -6.46 4.95 3.02
CA LYS A 64 -6.16 5.38 4.41
C LYS A 64 -7.27 6.25 4.99
N ALA A 65 -7.19 6.54 6.29
CA ALA A 65 -8.11 7.47 6.95
C ALA A 65 -7.90 8.93 6.52
N ILE A 66 -6.72 9.25 5.96
CA ILE A 66 -6.37 10.54 5.35
C ILE A 66 -6.52 10.44 3.83
N ASP A 67 -6.88 11.54 3.19
CA ASP A 67 -7.20 11.58 1.76
C ASP A 67 -6.00 11.87 0.85
N GLY A 68 -4.78 11.88 1.39
CA GLY A 68 -3.55 12.12 0.63
C GLY A 68 -2.36 12.42 1.51
N VAL A 69 -1.29 12.88 0.89
CA VAL A 69 -0.04 13.29 1.56
C VAL A 69 -0.04 14.81 1.70
N TYR A 70 0.31 15.30 2.88
CA TYR A 70 0.35 16.73 3.21
C TYR A 70 1.76 17.14 3.60
N ASP A 71 2.06 18.43 3.44
CA ASP A 71 3.33 19.03 3.87
C ASP A 71 3.48 19.11 5.39
N SER A 72 2.39 19.02 6.13
CA SER A 72 2.32 18.98 7.58
C SER A 72 1.03 18.26 8.03
N ASP A 73 0.91 17.92 9.31
CA ASP A 73 -0.28 17.24 9.82
C ASP A 73 -1.52 18.18 9.74
N PRO A 74 -2.52 17.90 8.91
CA PRO A 74 -3.69 18.75 8.75
C PRO A 74 -4.56 18.84 10.01
N LYS A 75 -4.39 17.94 10.97
CA LYS A 75 -5.08 18.02 12.28
C LYS A 75 -4.46 19.06 13.18
N LEU A 76 -3.17 19.33 13.03
CA LEU A 76 -2.41 20.29 13.82
C LEU A 76 -2.26 21.63 13.10
N ASN A 77 -2.20 21.60 11.77
CA ASN A 77 -2.04 22.78 10.92
C ASN A 77 -3.18 22.86 9.90
N PRO A 78 -4.19 23.73 10.10
CA PRO A 78 -5.28 23.90 9.13
C PRO A 78 -4.84 24.44 7.76
N GLU A 79 -3.64 25.05 7.67
CA GLU A 79 -3.04 25.55 6.41
C GLU A 79 -2.21 24.49 5.68
N ALA A 80 -2.19 23.24 6.18
CA ALA A 80 -1.48 22.15 5.54
C ALA A 80 -1.94 21.93 4.09
N LYS A 81 -0.99 21.83 3.18
CA LYS A 81 -1.26 21.67 1.75
C LYS A 81 -1.09 20.24 1.33
N LYS A 82 -2.10 19.71 0.66
CA LYS A 82 -2.06 18.38 0.06
C LYS A 82 -1.25 18.42 -1.23
N TYR A 83 -0.42 17.41 -1.42
CA TYR A 83 0.27 17.17 -2.68
C TYR A 83 -0.64 16.39 -3.65
N ASP A 84 -0.71 16.83 -4.91
CA ASP A 84 -1.30 16.02 -5.98
C ASP A 84 -0.34 14.90 -6.39
N THR A 85 0.94 15.25 -6.49
CA THR A 85 2.02 14.32 -6.81
C THR A 85 3.27 14.67 -6.00
N ILE A 86 3.99 13.67 -5.52
CA ILE A 86 5.24 13.82 -4.77
C ILE A 86 6.15 12.63 -5.07
N SER A 87 7.48 12.81 -5.06
CA SER A 87 8.40 11.69 -5.17
C SER A 87 8.58 10.98 -3.83
N ILE A 88 8.87 9.68 -3.87
CA ILE A 88 9.15 8.90 -2.65
C ILE A 88 10.40 9.42 -1.94
N GLN A 89 11.40 9.93 -2.69
CA GLN A 89 12.59 10.54 -2.12
C GLN A 89 12.21 11.79 -1.29
N GLU A 90 11.34 12.63 -1.82
CA GLU A 90 10.88 13.83 -1.11
C GLU A 90 10.04 13.48 0.12
N VAL A 91 9.25 12.40 0.07
CA VAL A 91 8.53 11.85 1.23
C VAL A 91 9.51 11.47 2.34
N ILE A 92 10.60 10.79 1.99
CA ILE A 92 11.65 10.37 2.93
C ILE A 92 12.38 11.59 3.49
N ASP A 93 12.86 12.49 2.63
CA ASP A 93 13.65 13.67 3.01
C ASP A 93 12.87 14.62 3.94
N LYS A 94 11.58 14.78 3.69
CA LYS A 94 10.68 15.61 4.51
C LYS A 94 10.06 14.85 5.69
N GLN A 95 10.34 13.56 5.83
CA GLN A 95 9.77 12.69 6.87
C GLN A 95 8.24 12.73 6.92
N LEU A 96 7.59 12.76 5.76
CA LEU A 96 6.14 12.81 5.67
C LEU A 96 5.51 11.45 6.03
N ALA A 97 4.41 11.50 6.79
CA ALA A 97 3.72 10.31 7.29
C ALA A 97 2.81 9.67 6.22
N VAL A 98 3.40 8.98 5.25
CA VAL A 98 2.67 8.21 4.21
C VAL A 98 2.59 6.75 4.59
N VAL A 99 3.76 6.13 4.66
CA VAL A 99 4.03 4.78 5.12
C VAL A 99 5.27 4.82 6.02
N ASP A 100 5.60 3.74 6.71
CA ASP A 100 6.83 3.72 7.50
C ASP A 100 8.09 3.79 6.61
N LEU A 101 9.22 4.15 7.24
CA LEU A 101 10.48 4.35 6.53
C LEU A 101 10.95 3.10 5.78
N THR A 102 10.76 1.91 6.37
CA THR A 102 11.14 0.63 5.74
C THR A 102 10.37 0.42 4.45
N ALA A 103 9.05 0.60 4.49
CA ALA A 103 8.20 0.50 3.30
C ALA A 103 8.58 1.55 2.24
N SER A 104 8.89 2.79 2.67
CA SER A 104 9.31 3.86 1.76
C SER A 104 10.61 3.51 1.03
N ILE A 105 11.62 3.02 1.75
CA ILE A 105 12.91 2.61 1.16
C ILE A 105 12.71 1.45 0.19
N MET A 106 11.94 0.42 0.57
CA MET A 106 11.64 -0.72 -0.31
C MET A 106 10.97 -0.27 -1.61
N CYS A 107 9.96 0.60 -1.52
CA CYS A 107 9.26 1.12 -2.70
C CYS A 107 10.20 1.97 -3.59
N MET A 108 11.08 2.77 -2.99
CA MET A 108 12.06 3.56 -3.73
C MET A 108 13.05 2.66 -4.49
N GLU A 109 13.65 1.68 -3.83
CA GLU A 109 14.66 0.78 -4.42
C GLU A 109 14.07 -0.07 -5.56
N HIS A 110 12.82 -0.50 -5.41
CA HIS A 110 12.13 -1.33 -6.40
C HIS A 110 11.28 -0.53 -7.39
N LYS A 111 11.34 0.79 -7.34
CA LYS A 111 10.59 1.70 -8.22
C LYS A 111 9.07 1.40 -8.20
N MET A 112 8.54 1.10 -7.02
CA MET A 112 7.14 0.79 -6.81
C MET A 112 6.32 2.06 -6.55
N PRO A 113 5.52 2.54 -7.49
CA PRO A 113 4.69 3.72 -7.28
C PRO A 113 3.53 3.42 -6.34
N MET A 114 3.07 4.44 -5.63
CA MET A 114 1.94 4.34 -4.71
C MET A 114 0.93 5.45 -4.99
N ALA A 115 -0.33 5.18 -4.65
CA ALA A 115 -1.37 6.19 -4.60
C ALA A 115 -2.06 6.16 -3.24
N VAL A 116 -2.15 7.31 -2.59
CA VAL A 116 -2.78 7.47 -1.27
C VAL A 116 -4.11 8.18 -1.44
N PHE A 117 -5.19 7.60 -0.96
CA PHE A 117 -6.53 8.17 -1.06
C PHE A 117 -7.39 7.79 0.15
N SER A 118 -8.54 8.46 0.31
CA SER A 118 -9.42 8.22 1.45
C SER A 118 -10.17 6.90 1.35
N LEU A 119 -10.08 6.08 2.42
CA LEU A 119 -10.94 4.91 2.62
C LEU A 119 -12.42 5.30 2.83
N ASN A 120 -12.66 6.50 3.38
CA ASN A 120 -14.00 6.96 3.73
C ASN A 120 -14.74 7.62 2.58
N GLU A 121 -14.10 7.82 1.42
CA GLU A 121 -14.76 8.35 0.23
C GLU A 121 -15.69 7.30 -0.38
N PRO A 122 -16.99 7.59 -0.54
CA PRO A 122 -17.92 6.66 -1.17
C PRO A 122 -17.47 6.31 -2.59
N GLY A 123 -17.25 5.02 -2.84
CA GLY A 123 -16.77 4.53 -4.14
C GLY A 123 -15.27 4.78 -4.40
N GLY A 124 -14.51 5.32 -3.45
CA GLY A 124 -13.10 5.67 -3.60
C GLY A 124 -12.23 4.52 -4.09
N ILE A 125 -12.40 3.32 -3.53
CA ILE A 125 -11.66 2.11 -3.97
C ILE A 125 -12.00 1.77 -5.43
N ALA A 126 -13.28 1.76 -5.79
CA ALA A 126 -13.72 1.46 -7.17
C ALA A 126 -13.20 2.50 -8.16
N ASN A 127 -13.19 3.77 -7.78
CA ASN A 127 -12.64 4.85 -8.59
C ASN A 127 -11.12 4.70 -8.76
N ALA A 128 -10.39 4.40 -7.68
CA ALA A 128 -8.95 4.18 -7.71
C ALA A 128 -8.57 3.01 -8.64
N MET A 129 -9.32 1.90 -8.59
CA MET A 129 -9.15 0.75 -9.50
C MET A 129 -9.38 1.10 -10.98
N GLN A 130 -10.11 2.18 -11.26
CA GLN A 130 -10.35 2.70 -12.61
C GLN A 130 -9.40 3.85 -12.99
N GLY A 131 -8.36 4.09 -12.18
CA GLY A 131 -7.39 5.17 -12.40
C GLY A 131 -7.90 6.58 -12.05
N ARG A 132 -9.08 6.69 -11.42
CA ARG A 132 -9.64 7.96 -10.93
C ARG A 132 -9.33 8.12 -9.46
N ILE A 133 -8.19 8.67 -9.13
CA ILE A 133 -7.69 8.80 -7.76
C ILE A 133 -7.89 10.23 -7.28
N ASN A 134 -8.74 10.40 -6.26
CA ASN A 134 -8.84 11.64 -5.49
C ASN A 134 -7.89 11.51 -4.27
N GLY A 135 -6.62 11.87 -4.48
CA GLY A 135 -5.59 11.65 -3.47
C GLY A 135 -4.23 12.16 -3.93
N THR A 136 -3.18 11.53 -3.45
CA THR A 136 -1.80 11.86 -3.83
C THR A 136 -1.14 10.69 -4.56
N ILE A 137 -0.51 10.96 -5.69
CA ILE A 137 0.36 10.01 -6.39
C ILE A 137 1.77 10.14 -5.84
N VAL A 138 2.34 9.05 -5.34
CA VAL A 138 3.72 8.97 -4.89
C VAL A 138 4.52 8.23 -5.95
N THR A 139 5.38 8.96 -6.65
CA THR A 139 6.24 8.40 -7.71
C THR A 139 7.54 7.86 -7.13
N ALA A 140 8.02 6.78 -7.70
CA ALA A 140 9.28 6.16 -7.28
C ALA A 140 10.47 6.72 -8.08
#